data_9f1ed60135e1b4d37a96c3ec1e5e0d34
#
_entry.id   9f1ed60135e1b4d37a96c3ec1e5e0d34
#
_cell.length_a   1.000
_cell.length_b   1.000
_cell.length_c   1.000
_cell.angle_alpha   90.00
_cell.angle_beta   90.00
_cell.angle_gamma   90.00
#
_symmetry.space_group_name_H-M   'P 1'
#
loop_
_entity.id
_entity.type
_entity.pdbx_description
1 polymer ?
#
loop_
_entity_poly.entity_id
_entity_poly.type
_entity_poly.pdbx_seq_one_letter_code
_entity_poly.pdbx_strand_id
1 'polypeptide(L)'
;PQVGGVSVGPARHAGTLLSFYREAQRRFGIGWELLAAINFVESDFGRARTTARADAQGPMQFEPATWRRYGMGGDVYTAHDAILAAANLLAANGGRTNERAALTHYNRSPLYRDAVLHLAHRMASVPTAFREYYAWKLYLRKR
;
A
#
# COMPACT_ATOMS: atom_id res chain seq x y z
N PRO A 1 -5.56 20.63 -3.62
CA PRO A 1 -4.46 21.46 -4.13
C PRO A 1 -3.50 20.61 -4.95
N GLN A 2 -2.89 21.25 -5.92
CA GLN A 2 -1.85 20.62 -6.73
C GLN A 2 -0.49 21.09 -6.26
N VAL A 3 0.42 20.15 -6.13
CA VAL A 3 1.80 20.45 -5.76
C VAL A 3 2.69 19.84 -6.83
N GLY A 4 3.32 20.66 -7.63
CA GLY A 4 4.23 20.21 -8.68
C GLY A 4 3.62 19.24 -9.68
N GLY A 5 2.37 19.45 -10.06
CA GLY A 5 1.67 18.58 -11.00
C GLY A 5 1.10 17.30 -10.40
N VAL A 6 1.28 17.08 -9.10
CA VAL A 6 0.72 15.95 -8.39
C VAL A 6 -0.59 16.34 -7.73
N SER A 7 -1.67 15.65 -8.08
CA SER A 7 -2.95 15.85 -7.42
C SER A 7 -2.97 15.06 -6.10
N VAL A 8 -3.23 15.76 -5.01
CA VAL A 8 -3.32 15.13 -3.68
C VAL A 8 -4.79 14.90 -3.36
N GLY A 9 -5.18 13.64 -3.23
CA GLY A 9 -6.53 13.27 -2.85
C GLY A 9 -6.82 13.56 -1.38
N PRO A 10 -8.09 13.40 -0.95
CA PRO A 10 -8.44 13.55 0.45
C PRO A 10 -7.59 12.62 1.32
N ALA A 11 -6.99 13.17 2.35
CA ALA A 11 -6.19 12.36 3.26
C ALA A 11 -7.12 11.53 4.14
N ARG A 12 -6.90 10.22 4.19
CA ARG A 12 -7.54 9.36 5.16
C ARG A 12 -6.82 9.54 6.50
N HIS A 13 -7.56 9.45 7.60
CA HIS A 13 -6.93 9.45 8.91
C HIS A 13 -6.06 8.22 9.08
N ALA A 14 -4.88 8.39 9.67
CA ALA A 14 -3.94 7.30 9.89
C ALA A 14 -4.58 6.12 10.62
N GLY A 15 -5.42 6.41 11.62
CA GLY A 15 -6.13 5.38 12.37
C GLY A 15 -7.10 4.56 11.52
N THR A 16 -7.77 5.20 10.57
CA THR A 16 -8.68 4.50 9.64
C THR A 16 -7.90 3.54 8.75
N LEU A 17 -6.80 4.01 8.15
CA LEU A 17 -5.95 3.14 7.35
C LEU A 17 -5.41 1.96 8.16
N LEU A 18 -4.94 2.24 9.37
CA LEU A 18 -4.43 1.19 10.25
C LEU A 18 -5.48 0.12 10.52
N SER A 19 -6.74 0.52 10.71
CA SER A 19 -7.84 -0.44 10.92
C SER A 19 -8.05 -1.32 9.69
N PHE A 20 -7.92 -0.77 8.49
CA PHE A 20 -8.02 -1.54 7.24
C PHE A 20 -6.89 -2.55 7.10
N TYR A 21 -5.65 -2.13 7.39
CA TYR A 21 -4.50 -3.04 7.35
C TYR A 21 -4.68 -4.20 8.35
N ARG A 22 -5.16 -3.91 9.54
CA ARG A 22 -5.35 -4.93 10.57
C ARG A 22 -6.48 -5.88 10.23
N GLU A 23 -7.54 -5.40 9.62
CA GLU A 23 -8.60 -6.27 9.11
C GLU A 23 -8.05 -7.22 8.05
N ALA A 24 -7.27 -6.71 7.12
CA ALA A 24 -6.65 -7.50 6.06
C ALA A 24 -5.70 -8.56 6.66
N GLN A 25 -4.94 -8.20 7.68
CA GLN A 25 -4.08 -9.14 8.40
C GLN A 25 -4.90 -10.28 9.02
N ARG A 26 -6.01 -9.95 9.68
CA ARG A 26 -6.88 -10.98 10.29
C ARG A 26 -7.45 -11.93 9.24
N ARG A 27 -7.85 -11.38 8.09
CA ARG A 27 -8.50 -12.19 7.03
C ARG A 27 -7.53 -13.02 6.22
N PHE A 28 -6.36 -12.49 5.92
CA PHE A 28 -5.45 -13.12 4.95
C PHE A 28 -4.11 -13.56 5.54
N GLY A 29 -3.81 -13.16 6.78
CA GLY A 29 -2.55 -13.53 7.42
C GLY A 29 -1.33 -12.79 6.91
N ILE A 30 -1.53 -11.65 6.24
CA ILE A 30 -0.46 -10.78 5.77
C ILE A 30 -0.26 -9.66 6.79
N GLY A 31 0.99 -9.40 7.18
CA GLY A 31 1.29 -8.38 8.19
C GLY A 31 0.79 -7.00 7.80
N TRP A 32 0.18 -6.30 8.76
CA TRP A 32 -0.35 -4.95 8.53
C TRP A 32 0.75 -4.00 8.05
N GLU A 33 1.96 -4.16 8.58
CA GLU A 33 3.11 -3.31 8.25
C GLU A 33 3.55 -3.48 6.80
N LEU A 34 3.41 -4.67 6.24
CA LEU A 34 3.70 -4.89 4.83
C LEU A 34 2.70 -4.16 3.94
N LEU A 35 1.42 -4.22 4.29
CA LEU A 35 0.37 -3.53 3.55
C LEU A 35 0.54 -2.02 3.63
N ALA A 36 0.89 -1.51 4.80
CA ALA A 36 1.16 -0.08 5.00
C ALA A 36 2.37 0.38 4.18
N ALA A 37 3.43 -0.42 4.13
CA ALA A 37 4.62 -0.11 3.34
C ALA A 37 4.31 -0.05 1.84
N ILE A 38 3.55 -1.01 1.33
CA ILE A 38 3.11 -1.01 -0.07
C ILE A 38 2.27 0.25 -0.35
N ASN A 39 1.31 0.54 0.50
CA ASN A 39 0.43 1.69 0.34
C ASN A 39 1.22 3.01 0.30
N PHE A 40 2.22 3.12 1.15
CA PHE A 40 3.12 4.27 1.18
C PHE A 40 3.91 4.40 -0.12
N VAL A 41 4.59 3.34 -0.53
CA VAL A 41 5.45 3.35 -1.73
C VAL A 41 4.63 3.57 -3.00
N GLU A 42 3.46 2.95 -3.11
CA GLU A 42 2.66 3.00 -4.32
C GLU A 42 1.95 4.36 -4.52
N SER A 43 1.45 4.96 -3.46
CA SER A 43 0.58 6.13 -3.62
C SER A 43 0.66 7.15 -2.48
N ASP A 44 1.66 7.05 -1.61
CA ASP A 44 1.74 7.90 -0.42
C ASP A 44 0.42 7.84 0.37
N PHE A 45 0.03 6.63 0.72
CA PHE A 45 -1.20 6.36 1.49
C PHE A 45 -2.48 6.82 0.77
N GLY A 46 -2.48 6.76 -0.55
CA GLY A 46 -3.61 7.15 -1.38
C GLY A 46 -3.72 8.65 -1.64
N ARG A 47 -2.75 9.44 -1.21
CA ARG A 47 -2.75 10.89 -1.40
C ARG A 47 -2.19 11.33 -2.74
N ALA A 48 -1.22 10.59 -3.27
CA ALA A 48 -0.64 10.87 -4.59
C ALA A 48 -1.47 10.17 -5.65
N ARG A 49 -1.93 10.94 -6.64
CA ARG A 49 -2.76 10.42 -7.72
C ARG A 49 -1.97 10.20 -9.00
N THR A 50 -0.79 10.77 -9.09
CA THR A 50 0.11 10.54 -10.21
C THR A 50 0.87 9.23 -9.97
N THR A 51 0.94 8.38 -10.99
CA THR A 51 1.57 7.08 -10.92
C THR A 51 2.66 6.97 -11.98
N ALA A 52 3.70 6.20 -11.67
CA ALA A 52 4.78 5.91 -12.60
C ALA A 52 4.37 4.88 -13.67
N ARG A 53 3.32 4.09 -13.42
CA ARG A 53 2.80 3.07 -14.35
C ARG A 53 1.44 3.52 -14.87
N ALA A 54 1.32 3.61 -16.20
CA ALA A 54 0.17 4.24 -16.85
C ALA A 54 -1.17 3.56 -16.55
N ASP A 55 -1.19 2.25 -16.36
CA ASP A 55 -2.41 1.48 -16.13
C ASP A 55 -2.58 0.98 -14.70
N ALA A 56 -1.70 1.37 -13.79
CA ALA A 56 -1.86 1.06 -12.37
C ALA A 56 -2.91 1.99 -11.75
N GLN A 57 -3.80 1.43 -10.93
CA GLN A 57 -4.99 2.11 -10.44
C GLN A 57 -5.09 2.06 -8.92
N GLY A 58 -5.57 3.16 -8.36
CA GLY A 58 -5.97 3.27 -6.97
C GLY A 58 -4.81 3.35 -5.97
N PRO A 59 -5.13 3.38 -4.67
CA PRO A 59 -4.12 3.59 -3.62
C PRO A 59 -3.11 2.46 -3.49
N MET A 60 -3.41 1.27 -4.00
CA MET A 60 -2.49 0.14 -3.99
C MET A 60 -1.92 -0.17 -5.37
N GLN A 61 -2.23 0.64 -6.38
CA GLN A 61 -1.67 0.60 -7.73
C GLN A 61 -1.79 -0.78 -8.40
N PHE A 62 -3.03 -1.25 -8.52
CA PHE A 62 -3.34 -2.50 -9.22
C PHE A 62 -3.41 -2.31 -10.73
N GLU A 63 -2.81 -3.22 -11.46
CA GLU A 63 -3.07 -3.34 -12.88
C GLU A 63 -4.45 -4.00 -13.11
N PRO A 64 -5.16 -3.65 -14.21
CA PRO A 64 -6.53 -4.14 -14.42
C PRO A 64 -6.66 -5.66 -14.39
N ALA A 65 -5.72 -6.40 -15.00
CA ALA A 65 -5.78 -7.86 -15.01
C ALA A 65 -5.63 -8.45 -13.61
N THR A 66 -4.72 -7.88 -12.81
CA THR A 66 -4.49 -8.31 -11.43
C THR A 66 -5.72 -8.00 -10.57
N TRP A 67 -6.33 -6.85 -10.79
CA TRP A 67 -7.56 -6.50 -10.06
C TRP A 67 -8.70 -7.47 -10.37
N ARG A 68 -8.88 -7.82 -11.64
CA ARG A 68 -9.91 -8.81 -12.00
C ARG A 68 -9.74 -10.12 -11.26
N ARG A 69 -8.50 -10.52 -11.01
CA ARG A 69 -8.20 -11.79 -10.34
C ARG A 69 -8.34 -11.72 -8.83
N TYR A 70 -7.91 -10.63 -8.20
CA TYR A 70 -7.77 -10.55 -6.75
C TYR A 70 -8.68 -9.54 -6.08
N GLY A 71 -9.40 -8.72 -6.83
CA GLY A 71 -10.17 -7.59 -6.31
C GLY A 71 -11.47 -7.96 -5.59
N MET A 72 -11.91 -9.22 -5.70
CA MET A 72 -13.09 -9.73 -5.00
C MET A 72 -14.37 -8.91 -5.24
N GLY A 73 -14.49 -8.33 -6.45
CA GLY A 73 -15.66 -7.54 -6.83
C GLY A 73 -15.72 -6.13 -6.23
N GLY A 74 -14.64 -5.69 -5.58
CA GLY A 74 -14.60 -4.37 -4.95
C GLY A 74 -14.23 -3.24 -5.92
N ASP A 75 -14.02 -2.06 -5.36
CA ASP A 75 -13.64 -0.86 -6.10
C ASP A 75 -12.14 -0.59 -5.88
N VAL A 76 -11.38 -0.64 -6.97
CA VAL A 76 -9.92 -0.47 -6.95
C VAL A 76 -9.48 0.90 -6.40
N TYR A 77 -10.36 1.89 -6.45
CA TYR A 77 -10.05 3.24 -5.98
C TYR A 77 -10.37 3.48 -4.51
N THR A 78 -11.04 2.54 -3.83
CA THR A 78 -11.29 2.69 -2.39
C THR A 78 -10.17 2.03 -1.59
N ALA A 79 -9.72 2.71 -0.55
CA ALA A 79 -8.63 2.19 0.29
C ALA A 79 -8.97 0.84 0.91
N HIS A 80 -10.17 0.70 1.46
CA HIS A 80 -10.58 -0.53 2.13
C HIS A 80 -10.52 -1.74 1.17
N ASP A 81 -11.16 -1.62 0.00
CA ASP A 81 -11.21 -2.70 -0.97
C ASP A 81 -9.82 -3.03 -1.54
N ALA A 82 -9.04 -1.99 -1.83
CA ALA A 82 -7.71 -2.18 -2.42
C ALA A 82 -6.73 -2.83 -1.44
N ILE A 83 -6.80 -2.47 -0.16
CA ILE A 83 -5.94 -3.06 0.88
C ILE A 83 -6.28 -4.54 1.08
N LEU A 84 -7.57 -4.88 1.13
CA LEU A 84 -7.99 -6.28 1.22
C LEU A 84 -7.53 -7.09 0.02
N ALA A 85 -7.67 -6.52 -1.18
CA ALA A 85 -7.23 -7.18 -2.41
C ALA A 85 -5.71 -7.40 -2.44
N ALA A 86 -4.95 -6.44 -1.95
CA ALA A 86 -3.49 -6.57 -1.85
C ALA A 86 -3.11 -7.74 -0.93
N ALA A 87 -3.76 -7.85 0.21
CA ALA A 87 -3.54 -8.96 1.12
C ALA A 87 -3.93 -10.30 0.48
N ASN A 88 -5.05 -10.33 -0.26
CA ASN A 88 -5.47 -11.51 -1.00
C ASN A 88 -4.42 -11.95 -2.02
N LEU A 89 -3.91 -11.02 -2.83
CA LEU A 89 -2.87 -11.29 -3.81
C LEU A 89 -1.62 -11.87 -3.13
N LEU A 90 -1.16 -11.23 -2.08
CA LEU A 90 0.06 -11.66 -1.39
C LEU A 90 -0.10 -13.04 -0.75
N ALA A 91 -1.25 -13.29 -0.11
CA ALA A 91 -1.54 -14.60 0.49
C ALA A 91 -1.62 -15.69 -0.56
N ALA A 92 -2.26 -15.41 -1.71
CA ALA A 92 -2.38 -16.37 -2.80
C ALA A 92 -1.02 -16.74 -3.40
N ASN A 93 -0.01 -15.90 -3.21
CA ASN A 93 1.34 -16.10 -3.75
C ASN A 93 2.38 -16.38 -2.65
N GLY A 94 1.94 -16.97 -1.55
CA GLY A 94 2.83 -17.46 -0.51
C GLY A 94 3.33 -16.42 0.49
N GLY A 95 2.70 -15.24 0.53
CA GLY A 95 3.17 -14.12 1.35
C GLY A 95 3.16 -14.36 2.85
N ARG A 96 2.39 -15.33 3.34
CA ARG A 96 2.39 -15.66 4.76
C ARG A 96 3.72 -16.24 5.23
N THR A 97 4.46 -16.89 4.34
CA THR A 97 5.73 -17.54 4.67
C THR A 97 6.93 -16.92 3.98
N ASN A 98 6.71 -16.21 2.86
CA ASN A 98 7.80 -15.59 2.10
C ASN A 98 7.31 -14.27 1.48
N GLU A 99 7.42 -13.20 2.25
CA GLU A 99 6.99 -11.87 1.81
C GLU A 99 7.77 -11.38 0.59
N ARG A 100 9.08 -11.60 0.59
CA ARG A 100 9.93 -11.15 -0.52
C ARG A 100 9.51 -11.77 -1.84
N ALA A 101 9.27 -13.08 -1.86
CA ALA A 101 8.83 -13.74 -3.08
C ALA A 101 7.45 -13.26 -3.52
N ALA A 102 6.52 -13.08 -2.59
CA ALA A 102 5.18 -12.59 -2.90
C ALA A 102 5.20 -11.19 -3.49
N LEU A 103 6.09 -10.33 -3.03
CA LEU A 103 6.22 -8.95 -3.53
C LEU A 103 6.61 -8.88 -5.01
N THR A 104 7.18 -9.94 -5.58
CA THR A 104 7.49 -9.96 -7.02
C THR A 104 6.23 -9.83 -7.87
N HIS A 105 5.07 -10.16 -7.33
CA HIS A 105 3.78 -10.00 -8.01
C HIS A 105 3.30 -8.55 -8.01
N TYR A 106 3.91 -7.69 -7.20
CA TYR A 106 3.70 -6.25 -7.22
C TYR A 106 4.70 -5.56 -8.14
N ASN A 107 5.98 -5.90 -7.99
CA ASN A 107 7.05 -5.29 -8.77
C ASN A 107 8.27 -6.21 -8.74
N ARG A 108 8.84 -6.48 -9.92
CA ARG A 108 9.99 -7.37 -10.03
C ARG A 108 11.32 -6.74 -9.63
N SER A 109 11.34 -5.42 -9.45
CA SER A 109 12.58 -4.71 -9.08
C SER A 109 13.05 -5.10 -7.69
N PRO A 110 14.32 -5.55 -7.54
CA PRO A 110 14.89 -5.79 -6.22
C PRO A 110 14.89 -4.54 -5.34
N LEU A 111 15.10 -3.36 -5.94
CA LEU A 111 15.09 -2.09 -5.19
C LEU A 111 13.73 -1.82 -4.60
N TYR A 112 12.65 -2.11 -5.34
CA TYR A 112 11.29 -1.97 -4.82
C TYR A 112 11.07 -2.88 -3.62
N ARG A 113 11.42 -4.15 -3.76
CA ARG A 113 11.23 -5.13 -2.69
C ARG A 113 12.03 -4.75 -1.45
N ASP A 114 13.28 -4.34 -1.64
CA ASP A 114 14.14 -3.93 -0.53
C ASP A 114 13.57 -2.72 0.20
N ALA A 115 13.08 -1.72 -0.54
CA ALA A 115 12.47 -0.52 0.04
C ALA A 115 11.21 -0.86 0.84
N VAL A 116 10.30 -1.65 0.26
CA VAL A 116 9.06 -2.05 0.94
C VAL A 116 9.36 -2.85 2.20
N LEU A 117 10.27 -3.83 2.11
CA LEU A 117 10.60 -4.67 3.26
C LEU A 117 11.30 -3.88 4.37
N HIS A 118 12.16 -2.93 4.01
CA HIS A 118 12.80 -2.05 4.98
C HIS A 118 11.76 -1.21 5.73
N LEU A 119 10.84 -0.60 5.01
CA LEU A 119 9.76 0.21 5.61
C LEU A 119 8.85 -0.64 6.49
N ALA A 120 8.47 -1.83 6.00
CA ALA A 120 7.63 -2.75 6.77
C ALA A 120 8.31 -3.15 8.08
N HIS A 121 9.61 -3.48 8.01
CA HIS A 121 10.39 -3.84 9.20
C HIS A 121 10.46 -2.69 10.20
N ARG A 122 10.67 -1.47 9.71
CA ARG A 122 10.67 -0.28 10.56
C ARG A 122 9.33 -0.07 11.25
N MET A 123 8.23 -0.21 10.51
CA MET A 123 6.89 -0.06 11.09
C MET A 123 6.56 -1.13 12.11
N ALA A 124 7.07 -2.35 11.91
CA ALA A 124 6.88 -3.44 12.86
C ALA A 124 7.70 -3.25 14.14
N SER A 125 8.91 -2.68 14.03
CA SER A 125 9.87 -2.59 15.13
C SER A 125 9.73 -1.30 15.95
N VAL A 126 9.29 -0.20 15.31
CA VAL A 126 9.20 1.13 15.93
C VAL A 126 7.74 1.51 16.04
N PRO A 127 7.18 1.59 17.26
CA PRO A 127 5.72 1.79 17.43
C PRO A 127 5.16 3.04 16.77
N THR A 128 5.96 4.09 16.62
CA THR A 128 5.51 5.37 16.04
C THR A 128 5.79 5.49 14.55
N ALA A 129 6.50 4.54 13.93
CA ALA A 129 7.02 4.71 12.58
C ALA A 129 5.93 4.93 11.53
N PHE A 130 4.84 4.18 11.58
CA PHE A 130 3.74 4.36 10.63
C PHE A 130 3.21 5.79 10.65
N ARG A 131 2.91 6.32 11.84
CA ARG A 131 2.37 7.68 11.98
C ARG A 131 3.40 8.75 11.60
N GLU A 132 4.67 8.49 11.84
CA GLU A 132 5.74 9.41 11.42
C GLU A 132 5.85 9.48 9.91
N TYR A 133 5.84 8.34 9.20
CA TYR A 133 5.86 8.33 7.74
C TYR A 133 4.62 9.01 7.17
N TYR A 134 3.47 8.76 7.74
CA TYR A 134 2.23 9.40 7.31
C TYR A 134 2.31 10.93 7.46
N ALA A 135 2.75 11.41 8.62
CA ALA A 135 2.83 12.83 8.91
C ALA A 135 3.96 13.52 8.15
N TRP A 136 5.11 12.86 8.00
CA TRP A 136 6.26 13.42 7.31
C TRP A 136 5.96 13.73 5.85
N LYS A 137 5.33 12.82 5.15
CA LYS A 137 4.95 13.05 3.76
C LYS A 137 3.92 14.17 3.63
N LEU A 138 2.98 14.23 4.56
CA LEU A 138 2.00 15.31 4.57
C LEU A 138 2.68 16.66 4.79
N TYR A 139 3.66 16.71 5.69
CA TYR A 139 4.44 17.93 5.93
C TYR A 139 5.20 18.39 4.68
N LEU A 140 5.88 17.47 4.02
CA LEU A 140 6.64 17.80 2.80
C LEU A 140 5.73 18.32 1.70
N ARG A 141 4.53 17.80 1.57
CA ARG A 141 3.59 18.25 0.54
C ARG A 141 3.06 19.65 0.78
N LYS A 142 3.08 20.13 2.01
CA LYS A 142 2.64 21.49 2.35
C LYS A 142 3.71 22.55 2.09
N ARG A 143 4.93 22.13 1.89
CA ARG A 143 6.03 23.02 1.58
C ARG A 143 6.10 23.28 0.07
#